data_e9df87426f1467871e2b3befa8a640e5
#
_entry.id   e9df87426f1467871e2b3befa8a640e5
#
_cell.length_a   1.000
_cell.length_b   1.000
_cell.length_c   1.000
_cell.angle_alpha   90.00
_cell.angle_beta   90.00
_cell.angle_gamma   90.00
#
_symmetry.space_group_name_H-M   'P 1'
#
loop_
_entity.id
_entity.type
_entity.pdbx_description
1 polymer ?
#
loop_
_entity_poly.entity_id
_entity_poly.type
_entity_poly.pdbx_seq_one_letter_code
_entity_poly.pdbx_strand_id
1 'polypeptide(L)'
;HDWNEVFLQVERYAAGYRPGPAPRAVAYIGLAAYESVVPGMPEFNSFDQYWAGFDIPEIEADKEYCWPVVINASYEYLLPRFFGKATQDQINLIEQTADRINKDYKDEISSETYLRSIERGRKVAEAVWNWSKTDQVGHDHYLDPFQKYDWEAAFKKDGDWRPTQPGPGKPMGGVWGGARTFALKDGEKLCKKPIPYSEDPKSHLYAQAVEVYAQNTPTLSFETEWVGEFWSDDLLNLTFSPGVRFLAIGDQVLKLEKSNLETAVWMTAMVGV
;
A
#
# COMPACT_ATOMS: atom_id res chain seq x y z
N HIS A 1 3.89 -7.63 13.45
CA HIS A 1 3.37 -8.76 12.67
C HIS A 1 1.85 -8.73 12.57
N ASP A 2 1.14 -8.78 13.70
CA ASP A 2 -0.32 -8.87 13.74
C ASP A 2 -1.00 -7.85 12.83
N TRP A 3 -0.54 -6.61 12.85
CA TRP A 3 -1.08 -5.56 12.01
C TRP A 3 -0.78 -5.74 10.51
N ASN A 4 0.38 -6.29 10.16
CA ASN A 4 0.68 -6.64 8.76
C ASN A 4 -0.25 -7.76 8.28
N GLU A 5 -0.52 -8.77 9.11
CA GLU A 5 -1.48 -9.83 8.78
C GLU A 5 -2.90 -9.28 8.62
N VAL A 6 -3.34 -8.40 9.52
CA VAL A 6 -4.66 -7.74 9.40
C VAL A 6 -4.73 -6.91 8.12
N PHE A 7 -3.68 -6.13 7.81
CA PHE A 7 -3.62 -5.37 6.56
C PHE A 7 -3.81 -6.27 5.34
N LEU A 8 -3.07 -7.37 5.26
CA LEU A 8 -3.14 -8.32 4.15
C LEU A 8 -4.53 -8.97 4.02
N GLN A 9 -5.17 -9.30 5.14
CA GLN A 9 -6.53 -9.85 5.14
C GLN A 9 -7.58 -8.83 4.70
N VAL A 10 -7.46 -7.58 5.12
CA VAL A 10 -8.38 -6.50 4.74
C VAL A 10 -8.20 -6.16 3.26
N GLU A 11 -6.96 -5.97 2.81
CA GLU A 11 -6.64 -5.58 1.43
C GLU A 11 -7.12 -6.62 0.41
N ARG A 12 -6.94 -7.89 0.70
CA ARG A 12 -7.31 -9.00 -0.18
C ARG A 12 -8.73 -8.91 -0.70
N TYR A 13 -9.65 -8.39 0.09
CA TYR A 13 -11.07 -8.28 -0.24
C TYR A 13 -11.56 -6.85 -0.44
N ALA A 14 -10.65 -5.88 -0.38
CA ALA A 14 -11.00 -4.46 -0.49
C ALA A 14 -11.24 -4.06 -1.95
N ALA A 15 -12.47 -3.69 -2.27
CA ALA A 15 -12.84 -3.26 -3.61
C ALA A 15 -12.20 -1.89 -3.97
N GLY A 16 -11.61 -1.80 -5.16
CA GLY A 16 -11.01 -0.57 -5.69
C GLY A 16 -9.56 -0.31 -5.29
N TYR A 17 -8.96 -1.19 -4.47
CA TYR A 17 -7.59 -0.99 -3.98
C TYR A 17 -6.50 -1.48 -4.93
N ARG A 18 -6.82 -2.25 -5.94
CA ARG A 18 -5.85 -2.79 -6.90
C ARG A 18 -5.76 -1.94 -8.16
N PRO A 19 -4.55 -1.80 -8.75
CA PRO A 19 -3.25 -2.14 -8.15
C PRO A 19 -2.63 -0.99 -7.34
N GLY A 20 -3.00 0.25 -7.59
CA GLY A 20 -2.31 1.44 -7.07
C GLY A 20 -2.63 1.83 -5.62
N PRO A 21 -3.91 1.93 -5.20
CA PRO A 21 -4.27 2.41 -3.86
C PRO A 21 -3.74 1.57 -2.70
N ALA A 22 -3.58 0.24 -2.86
CA ALA A 22 -3.09 -0.62 -1.79
C ALA A 22 -1.62 -0.35 -1.42
N PRO A 23 -0.65 -0.29 -2.35
CA PRO A 23 0.71 0.15 -2.02
C PRO A 23 0.76 1.52 -1.37
N ARG A 24 -0.08 2.46 -1.85
CA ARG A 24 -0.21 3.77 -1.23
C ARG A 24 -0.69 3.70 0.22
N ALA A 25 -1.64 2.84 0.53
CA ALA A 25 -2.10 2.63 1.91
C ALA A 25 -0.97 2.06 2.79
N VAL A 26 -0.15 1.11 2.28
CA VAL A 26 1.05 0.61 2.97
C VAL A 26 1.99 1.77 3.31
N ALA A 27 2.26 2.67 2.35
CA ALA A 27 3.16 3.80 2.56
C ALA A 27 2.68 4.71 3.70
N TYR A 28 1.43 5.19 3.67
CA TYR A 28 0.92 6.09 4.70
C TYR A 28 0.78 5.42 6.06
N ILE A 29 0.28 4.19 6.11
CA ILE A 29 0.12 3.46 7.37
C ILE A 29 1.50 3.11 7.95
N GLY A 30 2.44 2.66 7.11
CA GLY A 30 3.80 2.36 7.51
C GLY A 30 4.54 3.59 8.03
N LEU A 31 4.43 4.74 7.34
CA LEU A 31 4.99 6.01 7.81
C LEU A 31 4.39 6.43 9.15
N ALA A 32 3.08 6.31 9.32
CA ALA A 32 2.44 6.66 10.58
C ALA A 32 2.91 5.76 11.74
N ALA A 33 3.03 4.47 11.50
CA ALA A 33 3.56 3.53 12.49
C ALA A 33 5.01 3.88 12.86
N TYR A 34 5.85 4.15 11.87
CA TYR A 34 7.25 4.55 12.07
C TYR A 34 7.36 5.86 12.85
N GLU A 35 6.70 6.93 12.40
CA GLU A 35 6.73 8.24 13.03
C GLU A 35 6.12 8.25 14.44
N SER A 36 5.23 7.33 14.72
CA SER A 36 4.65 7.18 16.05
C SER A 36 5.69 6.78 17.08
N VAL A 37 6.70 6.00 16.70
CA VAL A 37 7.68 5.39 17.61
C VAL A 37 9.12 5.81 17.38
N VAL A 38 9.45 6.46 16.28
CA VAL A 38 10.81 6.91 15.98
C VAL A 38 11.48 7.73 17.13
N PRO A 39 10.75 8.50 17.95
CA PRO A 39 11.38 9.16 19.10
C PRO A 39 11.99 8.20 20.14
N GLY A 40 11.55 6.94 20.15
CA GLY A 40 12.13 5.89 20.99
C GLY A 40 13.23 5.08 20.30
N MET A 41 13.63 5.45 19.08
CA MET A 41 14.58 4.72 18.23
C MET A 41 15.82 5.59 17.95
N PRO A 42 16.85 5.60 18.82
CA PRO A 42 17.93 6.58 18.78
C PRO A 42 18.81 6.49 17.53
N GLU A 43 18.80 5.38 16.83
CA GLU A 43 19.59 5.19 15.59
C GLU A 43 18.80 5.53 14.31
N PHE A 44 17.55 5.99 14.45
CA PHE A 44 16.67 6.30 13.34
C PHE A 44 16.27 7.78 13.36
N ASN A 45 15.98 8.34 12.19
CA ASN A 45 15.58 9.71 12.03
C ASN A 45 14.13 9.81 11.58
N SER A 46 13.40 10.79 12.14
CA SER A 46 12.06 11.14 11.66
C SER A 46 12.10 11.69 10.23
N PHE A 47 11.04 11.46 9.47
CA PHE A 47 10.76 12.12 8.20
C PHE A 47 9.97 13.42 8.38
N ASP A 48 9.78 13.88 9.62
CA ASP A 48 9.10 15.16 9.88
C ASP A 48 9.68 16.26 9.00
N GLN A 49 8.82 17.01 8.33
CA GLN A 49 9.16 18.07 7.38
C GLN A 49 10.00 17.63 6.16
N TYR A 50 10.24 16.34 5.97
CA TYR A 50 10.94 15.84 4.78
C TYR A 50 10.14 16.10 3.49
N TRP A 51 8.81 15.96 3.58
CA TRP A 51 7.89 16.35 2.51
C TRP A 51 7.08 17.57 2.91
N ALA A 52 6.72 18.41 1.95
CA ALA A 52 5.91 19.59 2.20
C ALA A 52 4.58 19.23 2.91
N GLY A 53 4.34 19.84 4.05
CA GLY A 53 3.16 19.64 4.88
C GLY A 53 3.10 18.30 5.60
N PHE A 54 4.21 17.57 5.67
CA PHE A 54 4.35 16.38 6.51
C PHE A 54 4.88 16.81 7.87
N ASP A 55 3.96 17.25 8.73
CA ASP A 55 4.26 17.79 10.05
C ASP A 55 3.82 16.79 11.12
N ILE A 56 4.78 16.25 11.87
CA ILE A 56 4.55 15.22 12.88
C ILE A 56 4.49 15.86 14.26
N PRO A 57 3.45 15.60 15.07
CA PRO A 57 3.35 16.13 16.42
C PRO A 57 4.56 15.76 17.27
N GLU A 58 5.07 16.72 18.03
CA GLU A 58 6.16 16.50 18.97
C GLU A 58 5.77 15.50 20.08
N ILE A 59 6.77 14.83 20.64
CA ILE A 59 6.63 13.98 21.82
C ILE A 59 6.77 14.83 23.08
N GLU A 60 6.09 14.46 24.14
CA GLU A 60 6.33 15.08 25.46
C GLU A 60 7.69 14.63 25.99
N ALA A 61 8.58 15.60 26.24
CA ALA A 61 9.89 15.35 26.80
C ALA A 61 9.81 14.67 28.18
N ASP A 62 10.75 13.81 28.47
CA ASP A 62 10.90 13.13 29.77
C ASP A 62 9.69 12.30 30.23
N LYS A 63 8.82 11.90 29.29
CA LYS A 63 7.67 11.03 29.53
C LYS A 63 7.90 9.64 28.98
N GLU A 64 7.43 8.65 29.72
CA GLU A 64 7.47 7.26 29.32
C GLU A 64 6.33 6.92 28.36
N TYR A 65 6.62 6.10 27.32
CA TYR A 65 5.67 5.58 26.36
C TYR A 65 5.81 4.06 26.22
N CYS A 66 4.69 3.37 26.04
CA CYS A 66 4.66 1.97 25.63
C CYS A 66 4.53 1.91 24.11
N TRP A 67 5.63 1.74 23.42
CA TRP A 67 5.69 1.78 21.94
C TRP A 67 4.76 0.79 21.24
N PRO A 68 4.56 -0.46 21.74
CA PRO A 68 3.54 -1.35 21.18
C PRO A 68 2.12 -0.77 21.25
N VAL A 69 1.75 -0.09 22.34
CA VAL A 69 0.44 0.57 22.48
C VAL A 69 0.33 1.78 21.54
N VAL A 70 1.42 2.52 21.36
CA VAL A 70 1.47 3.66 20.41
C VAL A 70 1.18 3.17 18.98
N ILE A 71 1.86 2.13 18.52
CA ILE A 71 1.66 1.54 17.20
C ILE A 71 0.24 1.00 17.06
N ASN A 72 -0.25 0.29 18.08
CA ASN A 72 -1.58 -0.28 18.09
C ASN A 72 -2.65 0.79 17.83
N ALA A 73 -2.57 1.90 18.54
CA ALA A 73 -3.49 3.02 18.36
C ALA A 73 -3.39 3.70 16.99
N SER A 74 -2.20 3.71 16.37
CA SER A 74 -1.99 4.23 15.02
C SER A 74 -2.68 3.36 13.97
N TYR A 75 -2.48 2.04 13.99
CA TYR A 75 -3.12 1.11 13.07
C TYR A 75 -4.65 1.06 13.25
N GLU A 76 -5.14 0.99 14.48
CA GLU A 76 -6.57 1.05 14.82
C GLU A 76 -7.24 2.29 14.22
N TYR A 77 -6.55 3.43 14.23
CA TYR A 77 -7.06 4.67 13.67
C TYR A 77 -7.06 4.67 12.13
N LEU A 78 -6.00 4.17 11.50
CA LEU A 78 -5.78 4.35 10.05
C LEU A 78 -6.40 3.27 9.18
N LEU A 79 -6.38 2.00 9.60
CA LEU A 79 -6.88 0.92 8.77
C LEU A 79 -8.33 1.13 8.30
N PRO A 80 -9.30 1.44 9.19
CA PRO A 80 -10.68 1.68 8.75
C PRO A 80 -10.81 2.89 7.83
N ARG A 81 -9.92 3.87 7.98
CA ARG A 81 -9.94 5.10 7.17
C ARG A 81 -9.38 4.89 5.78
N PHE A 82 -8.25 4.20 5.66
CA PHE A 82 -7.69 3.84 4.35
C PHE A 82 -8.53 2.78 3.64
N PHE A 83 -9.18 1.88 4.36
CA PHE A 83 -10.08 0.88 3.82
C PHE A 83 -11.55 1.23 4.05
N GLY A 84 -11.97 2.41 3.62
CA GLY A 84 -13.32 2.94 3.85
C GLY A 84 -14.47 2.12 3.24
N LYS A 85 -14.18 1.08 2.45
CA LYS A 85 -15.14 0.07 1.94
C LYS A 85 -14.99 -1.29 2.65
N ALA A 86 -14.26 -1.34 3.76
CA ALA A 86 -14.12 -2.56 4.54
C ALA A 86 -15.49 -3.08 5.03
N THR A 87 -15.66 -4.39 5.00
CA THR A 87 -16.86 -5.03 5.54
C THR A 87 -16.88 -4.97 7.06
N GLN A 88 -18.06 -5.22 7.65
CA GLN A 88 -18.18 -5.26 9.12
C GLN A 88 -17.25 -6.32 9.74
N ASP A 89 -17.07 -7.46 9.09
CA ASP A 89 -16.17 -8.51 9.59
C ASP A 89 -14.71 -8.04 9.58
N GLN A 90 -14.30 -7.26 8.58
CA GLN A 90 -12.96 -6.66 8.53
C GLN A 90 -12.77 -5.58 9.61
N ILE A 91 -13.78 -4.77 9.86
CA ILE A 91 -13.78 -3.81 10.96
C ILE A 91 -13.70 -4.54 12.31
N ASN A 92 -14.50 -5.58 12.50
CA ASN A 92 -14.43 -6.40 13.72
C ASN A 92 -13.06 -7.04 13.92
N LEU A 93 -12.40 -7.48 12.84
CA LEU A 93 -11.03 -8.02 12.91
C LEU A 93 -10.02 -6.96 13.39
N ILE A 94 -10.14 -5.72 12.88
CA ILE A 94 -9.29 -4.60 13.30
C ILE A 94 -9.51 -4.32 14.80
N GLU A 95 -10.76 -4.19 15.23
CA GLU A 95 -11.11 -3.89 16.63
C GLU A 95 -10.64 -5.00 17.58
N GLN A 96 -10.89 -6.27 17.25
CA GLN A 96 -10.46 -7.42 18.06
C GLN A 96 -8.94 -7.50 18.17
N THR A 97 -8.21 -7.16 17.10
CA THR A 97 -6.74 -7.14 17.14
C THR A 97 -6.24 -6.01 18.04
N ALA A 98 -6.84 -4.82 17.91
CA ALA A 98 -6.50 -3.68 18.77
C ALA A 98 -6.76 -3.97 20.25
N ASP A 99 -7.93 -4.55 20.56
CA ASP A 99 -8.32 -4.88 21.93
C ASP A 99 -7.40 -5.96 22.54
N ARG A 100 -7.03 -6.97 21.77
CA ARG A 100 -6.12 -8.03 22.22
C ARG A 100 -4.76 -7.43 22.56
N ILE A 101 -4.17 -6.63 21.68
CA ILE A 101 -2.87 -5.99 21.92
C ILE A 101 -2.95 -5.04 23.12
N ASN A 102 -4.01 -4.23 23.22
CA ASN A 102 -4.22 -3.36 24.36
C ASN A 102 -4.29 -4.13 25.68
N LYS A 103 -4.95 -5.28 25.70
CA LYS A 103 -5.07 -6.12 26.90
C LYS A 103 -3.72 -6.65 27.34
N ASP A 104 -2.85 -7.02 26.41
CA ASP A 104 -1.53 -7.57 26.73
C ASP A 104 -0.64 -6.58 27.49
N TYR A 105 -0.82 -5.27 27.27
CA TYR A 105 0.05 -4.24 27.85
C TYR A 105 -0.62 -3.40 28.95
N LYS A 106 -1.96 -3.32 29.00
CA LYS A 106 -2.68 -2.40 29.87
C LYS A 106 -2.39 -2.59 31.37
N ASP A 107 -2.19 -3.84 31.78
CA ASP A 107 -1.97 -4.17 33.18
C ASP A 107 -0.45 -4.18 33.54
N GLU A 108 0.43 -4.02 32.56
CA GLU A 108 1.88 -4.00 32.74
C GLU A 108 2.45 -2.60 32.95
N ILE A 109 1.68 -1.54 32.62
CA ILE A 109 2.11 -0.17 32.66
C ILE A 109 1.12 0.71 33.44
N SER A 110 1.57 1.90 33.85
CA SER A 110 0.68 2.86 34.51
C SER A 110 -0.45 3.33 33.59
N SER A 111 -1.62 3.62 34.16
CA SER A 111 -2.75 4.15 33.37
C SER A 111 -2.38 5.46 32.65
N GLU A 112 -1.50 6.28 33.23
CA GLU A 112 -1.03 7.52 32.62
C GLU A 112 -0.18 7.23 31.38
N THR A 113 0.80 6.32 31.48
CA THR A 113 1.62 5.88 30.35
C THR A 113 0.76 5.25 29.26
N TYR A 114 -0.22 4.41 29.62
CA TYR A 114 -1.13 3.78 28.69
C TYR A 114 -1.93 4.83 27.89
N LEU A 115 -2.59 5.76 28.55
CA LEU A 115 -3.40 6.79 27.89
C LEU A 115 -2.55 7.72 27.01
N ARG A 116 -1.37 8.12 27.50
CA ARG A 116 -0.42 8.93 26.72
C ARG A 116 0.06 8.21 25.46
N SER A 117 0.30 6.91 25.55
CA SER A 117 0.70 6.08 24.41
C SER A 117 -0.39 6.01 23.35
N ILE A 118 -1.65 5.79 23.75
CA ILE A 118 -2.80 5.82 22.82
C ILE A 118 -2.90 7.19 22.15
N GLU A 119 -2.82 8.27 22.95
CA GLU A 119 -2.93 9.63 22.44
C GLU A 119 -1.84 9.96 21.43
N ARG A 120 -0.59 9.55 21.69
CA ARG A 120 0.54 9.72 20.76
C ARG A 120 0.27 9.00 19.43
N GLY A 121 -0.10 7.73 19.48
CA GLY A 121 -0.39 6.95 18.28
C GLY A 121 -1.50 7.56 17.42
N ARG A 122 -2.58 7.99 18.05
CA ARG A 122 -3.71 8.64 17.37
C ARG A 122 -3.34 10.00 16.78
N LYS A 123 -2.61 10.85 17.50
CA LYS A 123 -2.19 12.17 17.01
C LYS A 123 -1.31 12.04 15.74
N VAL A 124 -0.34 11.14 15.75
CA VAL A 124 0.52 10.91 14.57
C VAL A 124 -0.29 10.33 13.42
N ALA A 125 -1.13 9.34 13.68
CA ALA A 125 -2.00 8.75 12.68
C ALA A 125 -2.94 9.79 12.05
N GLU A 126 -3.51 10.70 12.85
CA GLU A 126 -4.34 11.79 12.37
C GLU A 126 -3.56 12.79 11.50
N ALA A 127 -2.34 13.15 11.90
CA ALA A 127 -1.47 14.03 11.12
C ALA A 127 -1.18 13.41 9.75
N VAL A 128 -0.78 12.14 9.70
CA VAL A 128 -0.51 11.42 8.46
C VAL A 128 -1.78 11.25 7.61
N TRP A 129 -2.92 10.95 8.23
CA TRP A 129 -4.21 10.90 7.53
C TRP A 129 -4.57 12.24 6.89
N ASN A 130 -4.42 13.34 7.63
CA ASN A 130 -4.70 14.68 7.10
C ASN A 130 -3.73 15.06 5.98
N TRP A 131 -2.45 14.71 6.10
CA TRP A 131 -1.50 14.88 5.01
C TRP A 131 -1.84 14.01 3.80
N SER A 132 -2.32 12.78 3.99
CA SER A 132 -2.74 11.92 2.88
C SER A 132 -3.86 12.52 2.04
N LYS A 133 -4.75 13.33 2.64
CA LYS A 133 -5.84 14.03 1.92
C LYS A 133 -5.34 15.11 0.97
N THR A 134 -4.13 15.62 1.15
CA THR A 134 -3.54 16.59 0.23
C THR A 134 -3.06 15.97 -1.08
N ASP A 135 -3.03 14.65 -1.18
CA ASP A 135 -2.85 13.90 -2.42
C ASP A 135 -4.19 13.76 -3.13
N GLN A 136 -4.54 14.78 -3.91
CA GLN A 136 -5.85 14.91 -4.55
C GLN A 136 -6.21 13.75 -5.49
N VAL A 137 -5.20 13.11 -6.09
CA VAL A 137 -5.42 11.97 -7.00
C VAL A 137 -5.45 10.66 -6.25
N GLY A 138 -4.51 10.46 -5.33
CA GLY A 138 -4.32 9.17 -4.69
C GLY A 138 -5.29 8.91 -3.53
N HIS A 139 -5.76 9.95 -2.82
CA HIS A 139 -6.50 9.77 -1.58
C HIS A 139 -7.79 8.97 -1.75
N ASP A 140 -8.66 9.41 -2.65
CA ASP A 140 -9.98 8.80 -2.87
C ASP A 140 -10.06 7.93 -4.13
N HIS A 141 -8.92 7.60 -4.73
CA HIS A 141 -8.89 6.84 -5.99
C HIS A 141 -9.66 5.51 -5.92
N TYR A 142 -9.60 4.83 -4.79
CA TYR A 142 -10.28 3.55 -4.56
C TYR A 142 -11.82 3.64 -4.63
N LEU A 143 -12.39 4.83 -4.45
CA LEU A 143 -13.83 5.07 -4.53
C LEU A 143 -14.31 5.04 -5.99
N ASP A 144 -13.51 5.57 -6.91
CA ASP A 144 -13.76 5.54 -8.35
C ASP A 144 -12.46 5.30 -9.13
N PRO A 145 -12.01 4.03 -9.25
CA PRO A 145 -10.78 3.70 -9.98
C PRO A 145 -10.88 3.95 -11.48
N PHE A 146 -12.08 4.16 -12.00
CA PHE A 146 -12.36 4.52 -13.40
C PHE A 146 -12.69 6.00 -13.57
N GLN A 147 -12.09 6.86 -12.79
CA GLN A 147 -12.26 8.31 -12.87
C GLN A 147 -12.23 8.81 -14.31
N LYS A 148 -12.95 9.89 -14.55
CA LYS A 148 -13.05 10.48 -15.88
C LYS A 148 -11.66 10.84 -16.41
N TYR A 149 -11.25 10.12 -17.44
CA TYR A 149 -10.04 10.34 -18.20
C TYR A 149 -10.37 10.29 -19.69
N ASP A 150 -10.07 11.34 -20.40
CA ASP A 150 -10.34 11.41 -21.84
C ASP A 150 -9.27 10.66 -22.62
N TRP A 151 -9.38 9.34 -22.58
CA TRP A 151 -8.43 8.46 -23.26
C TRP A 151 -8.57 8.54 -24.78
N GLU A 152 -9.76 8.83 -25.31
CA GLU A 152 -9.98 8.98 -26.74
C GLU A 152 -9.26 10.22 -27.29
N ALA A 153 -9.19 11.30 -26.52
CA ALA A 153 -8.38 12.45 -26.85
C ALA A 153 -6.88 12.22 -26.68
N ALA A 154 -6.49 11.42 -25.67
CA ALA A 154 -5.09 11.14 -25.35
C ALA A 154 -4.46 10.12 -26.31
N PHE A 155 -5.21 9.09 -26.72
CA PHE A 155 -4.73 7.92 -27.45
C PHE A 155 -5.34 7.85 -28.85
N LYS A 156 -4.64 8.41 -29.86
CA LYS A 156 -5.13 8.57 -31.22
C LYS A 156 -4.36 7.77 -32.27
N LYS A 157 -3.19 7.26 -31.91
CA LYS A 157 -2.29 6.58 -32.85
C LYS A 157 -2.52 5.07 -32.82
N ASP A 158 -2.11 4.41 -33.87
CA ASP A 158 -2.03 2.96 -33.88
C ASP A 158 -1.07 2.49 -32.77
N GLY A 159 -1.46 1.43 -32.08
CA GLY A 159 -0.73 0.92 -30.92
C GLY A 159 -1.03 1.63 -29.59
N ASP A 160 -1.75 2.75 -29.60
CA ASP A 160 -2.23 3.36 -28.38
C ASP A 160 -3.28 2.47 -27.69
N TRP A 161 -3.41 2.65 -26.37
CA TRP A 161 -4.36 1.88 -25.58
C TRP A 161 -5.80 1.99 -26.09
N ARG A 162 -6.48 0.86 -26.13
CA ARG A 162 -7.92 0.73 -26.43
C ARG A 162 -8.54 -0.29 -25.48
N PRO A 163 -9.83 -0.14 -25.11
CA PRO A 163 -10.53 -1.16 -24.34
C PRO A 163 -10.66 -2.45 -25.18
N THR A 164 -10.11 -3.55 -24.67
CA THR A 164 -10.12 -4.85 -25.36
C THR A 164 -11.03 -5.88 -24.69
N GLN A 165 -11.48 -5.59 -23.48
CA GLN A 165 -12.35 -6.47 -22.68
C GLN A 165 -13.74 -5.85 -22.50
N PRO A 166 -14.78 -6.68 -22.35
CA PRO A 166 -16.08 -6.18 -21.87
C PRO A 166 -15.91 -5.50 -20.51
N GLY A 167 -16.44 -4.29 -20.39
CA GLY A 167 -16.31 -3.53 -19.16
C GLY A 167 -16.73 -2.08 -19.34
N PRO A 168 -16.30 -1.18 -18.44
CA PRO A 168 -16.70 0.22 -18.47
C PRO A 168 -16.17 1.01 -19.68
N GLY A 169 -15.35 0.42 -20.54
CA GLY A 169 -14.76 1.08 -21.71
C GLY A 169 -13.80 2.22 -21.35
N LYS A 170 -13.27 2.23 -20.13
CA LYS A 170 -12.39 3.27 -19.59
C LYS A 170 -11.13 2.63 -19.01
N PRO A 171 -9.98 3.32 -19.06
CA PRO A 171 -8.78 2.85 -18.37
C PRO A 171 -8.99 2.98 -16.86
N MET A 172 -8.69 1.91 -16.12
CA MET A 172 -8.59 1.96 -14.68
C MET A 172 -7.31 2.72 -14.29
N GLY A 173 -7.42 3.65 -13.35
CA GLY A 173 -6.29 4.43 -12.90
C GLY A 173 -5.71 5.40 -13.93
N GLY A 174 -6.48 5.85 -14.93
CA GLY A 174 -5.99 6.74 -15.98
C GLY A 174 -5.38 8.07 -15.49
N VAL A 175 -5.72 8.50 -14.29
CA VAL A 175 -5.16 9.71 -13.64
C VAL A 175 -4.09 9.39 -12.58
N TRP A 176 -3.78 8.11 -12.34
CA TRP A 176 -2.91 7.68 -11.24
C TRP A 176 -1.49 8.27 -11.30
N GLY A 177 -0.99 8.60 -12.48
CA GLY A 177 0.30 9.28 -12.65
C GLY A 177 0.42 10.62 -11.93
N GLY A 178 -0.72 11.24 -11.54
CA GLY A 178 -0.77 12.45 -10.72
C GLY A 178 -0.76 12.20 -9.20
N ALA A 179 -0.78 10.95 -8.75
CA ALA A 179 -0.70 10.62 -7.33
C ALA A 179 0.67 10.99 -6.75
N ARG A 180 0.69 11.35 -5.46
CA ARG A 180 1.92 11.70 -4.76
C ARG A 180 2.92 10.54 -4.81
N THR A 181 4.17 10.87 -5.12
CA THR A 181 5.32 9.99 -4.95
C THR A 181 6.04 10.34 -3.64
N PHE A 182 6.70 9.36 -3.05
CA PHE A 182 7.47 9.54 -1.80
C PHE A 182 8.95 9.69 -2.09
N ALA A 183 9.56 8.72 -2.76
CA ALA A 183 10.99 8.70 -3.05
C ALA A 183 11.36 9.41 -4.36
N LEU A 184 10.48 9.34 -5.38
CA LEU A 184 10.75 9.94 -6.69
C LEU A 184 10.44 11.43 -6.70
N LYS A 185 11.35 12.24 -7.23
CA LYS A 185 11.14 13.67 -7.49
C LYS A 185 10.43 13.87 -8.83
N ASP A 186 9.86 15.07 -9.01
CA ASP A 186 9.34 15.47 -10.30
C ASP A 186 10.47 15.45 -11.34
N GLY A 187 10.25 14.80 -12.47
CA GLY A 187 11.26 14.57 -13.51
C GLY A 187 11.99 13.22 -13.41
N GLU A 188 11.92 12.52 -12.28
CA GLU A 188 12.45 11.16 -12.12
C GLU A 188 11.40 10.08 -12.44
N LYS A 189 10.16 10.48 -12.65
CA LYS A 189 9.03 9.61 -13.07
C LYS A 189 9.15 9.18 -14.54
N LEU A 190 10.35 8.84 -14.96
CA LEU A 190 10.65 8.52 -16.36
C LEU A 190 10.98 7.04 -16.49
N CYS A 191 10.20 6.34 -17.29
CA CYS A 191 10.59 5.02 -17.79
C CYS A 191 11.17 5.13 -19.20
N LYS A 192 11.93 4.12 -19.62
CA LYS A 192 12.35 4.00 -21.01
C LYS A 192 11.12 3.89 -21.90
N LYS A 193 11.17 4.50 -23.08
CA LYS A 193 10.14 4.31 -24.09
C LYS A 193 10.01 2.82 -24.41
N PRO A 194 8.78 2.31 -24.59
CA PRO A 194 8.59 0.95 -25.08
C PRO A 194 9.19 0.79 -26.49
N ILE A 195 9.36 -0.45 -26.91
CA ILE A 195 9.73 -0.72 -28.31
C ILE A 195 8.68 -0.10 -29.25
N PRO A 196 9.10 0.43 -30.40
CA PRO A 196 8.17 1.07 -31.34
C PRO A 196 7.05 0.11 -31.75
N TYR A 197 5.84 0.62 -31.81
CA TYR A 197 4.71 -0.12 -32.38
C TYR A 197 4.98 -0.44 -33.84
N SER A 198 4.72 -1.69 -34.23
CA SER A 198 4.87 -2.14 -35.60
C SER A 198 4.07 -3.42 -35.83
N GLU A 199 3.36 -3.47 -36.95
CA GLU A 199 2.66 -4.65 -37.43
C GLU A 199 3.51 -5.46 -38.45
N ASP A 200 4.73 -5.00 -38.75
CA ASP A 200 5.66 -5.73 -39.62
C ASP A 200 6.05 -7.08 -38.97
N PRO A 201 5.82 -8.21 -39.63
CA PRO A 201 6.21 -9.56 -39.14
C PRO A 201 7.70 -9.70 -38.81
N LYS A 202 8.56 -8.81 -39.30
CA LYS A 202 10.00 -8.80 -39.00
C LYS A 202 10.35 -7.91 -37.78
N SER A 203 9.39 -7.23 -37.19
CA SER A 203 9.64 -6.36 -36.06
C SER A 203 9.76 -7.12 -34.74
N HIS A 204 10.49 -6.53 -33.78
CA HIS A 204 10.61 -7.09 -32.42
C HIS A 204 9.26 -7.14 -31.71
N LEU A 205 8.40 -6.14 -31.88
CA LEU A 205 7.08 -6.13 -31.26
C LEU A 205 6.22 -7.27 -31.78
N TYR A 206 6.21 -7.48 -33.09
CA TYR A 206 5.45 -8.57 -33.70
C TYR A 206 5.94 -9.95 -33.21
N ALA A 207 7.25 -10.14 -33.11
CA ALA A 207 7.82 -11.38 -32.57
C ALA A 207 7.38 -11.66 -31.16
N GLN A 208 7.38 -10.64 -30.26
CA GLN A 208 6.89 -10.75 -28.89
C GLN A 208 5.38 -11.04 -28.83
N ALA A 209 4.60 -10.39 -29.68
CA ALA A 209 3.15 -10.65 -29.76
C ALA A 209 2.85 -12.08 -30.21
N VAL A 210 3.60 -12.61 -31.20
CA VAL A 210 3.48 -14.01 -31.67
C VAL A 210 3.88 -14.98 -30.56
N GLU A 211 4.93 -14.70 -29.78
CA GLU A 211 5.33 -15.52 -28.65
C GLU A 211 4.20 -15.64 -27.61
N VAL A 212 3.60 -14.52 -27.20
CA VAL A 212 2.44 -14.54 -26.28
C VAL A 212 1.25 -15.27 -26.88
N TYR A 213 0.94 -15.00 -28.15
CA TYR A 213 -0.17 -15.66 -28.86
C TYR A 213 0.02 -17.19 -28.93
N ALA A 214 1.23 -17.65 -29.23
CA ALA A 214 1.55 -19.09 -29.33
C ALA A 214 1.44 -19.79 -27.96
N GLN A 215 1.63 -19.09 -26.84
CA GLN A 215 1.46 -19.64 -25.52
C GLN A 215 -0.02 -19.61 -25.04
N ASN A 216 -0.86 -18.79 -25.66
CA ASN A 216 -2.27 -18.69 -25.29
C ASN A 216 -3.14 -19.66 -26.15
N THR A 217 -2.88 -20.94 -26.05
CA THR A 217 -3.60 -21.99 -26.79
C THR A 217 -4.48 -22.81 -25.86
N PRO A 218 -5.56 -23.46 -26.38
CA PRO A 218 -6.41 -24.33 -25.57
C PRO A 218 -5.69 -25.57 -25.01
N THR A 219 -4.49 -25.84 -25.48
CA THR A 219 -3.66 -26.99 -25.07
C THR A 219 -2.38 -26.52 -24.38
N LEU A 220 -2.53 -25.64 -23.39
CA LEU A 220 -1.41 -25.23 -22.55
C LEU A 220 -0.79 -26.45 -21.84
N SER A 221 0.53 -26.46 -21.73
CA SER A 221 1.18 -27.42 -20.84
C SER A 221 0.91 -27.01 -19.38
N PHE A 222 0.87 -27.99 -18.49
CA PHE A 222 0.73 -27.74 -17.05
C PHE A 222 1.77 -26.73 -16.53
N GLU A 223 3.00 -26.81 -17.05
CA GLU A 223 4.08 -25.88 -16.69
C GLU A 223 3.76 -24.43 -17.11
N THR A 224 3.26 -24.23 -18.33
CA THR A 224 2.89 -22.89 -18.82
C THR A 224 1.73 -22.31 -18.03
N GLU A 225 0.72 -23.12 -17.73
CA GLU A 225 -0.42 -22.72 -16.90
C GLU A 225 0.04 -22.34 -15.50
N TRP A 226 0.87 -23.16 -14.87
CA TRP A 226 1.42 -22.90 -13.54
C TRP A 226 2.28 -21.62 -13.49
N VAL A 227 3.09 -21.34 -14.51
CA VAL A 227 3.84 -20.07 -14.63
C VAL A 227 2.89 -18.89 -14.71
N GLY A 228 1.81 -19.01 -15.49
CA GLY A 228 0.77 -17.99 -15.57
C GLY A 228 0.11 -17.73 -14.20
N GLU A 229 -0.28 -18.78 -13.50
CA GLU A 229 -0.88 -18.67 -12.16
C GLU A 229 0.10 -18.08 -11.13
N PHE A 230 1.36 -18.49 -11.15
CA PHE A 230 2.39 -18.00 -10.25
C PHE A 230 2.59 -16.48 -10.37
N TRP A 231 2.56 -15.94 -11.59
CA TRP A 231 2.72 -14.51 -11.85
C TRP A 231 1.41 -13.72 -11.80
N SER A 232 0.29 -14.41 -11.59
CA SER A 232 -1.06 -13.85 -11.58
C SER A 232 -1.42 -13.34 -10.19
N ASP A 233 -0.84 -12.22 -9.75
CA ASP A 233 -1.06 -11.66 -8.42
C ASP A 233 -2.14 -10.59 -8.36
N ASP A 234 -2.94 -10.42 -9.39
CA ASP A 234 -4.06 -9.48 -9.43
C ASP A 234 -5.45 -10.14 -9.44
N LEU A 235 -5.53 -11.40 -9.06
CA LEU A 235 -6.80 -12.10 -8.98
C LEU A 235 -7.55 -11.70 -7.71
N LEU A 236 -8.69 -11.05 -7.90
CA LEU A 236 -9.55 -10.58 -6.81
C LEU A 236 -9.94 -11.75 -5.88
N ASN A 237 -9.84 -11.56 -4.59
CA ASN A 237 -10.14 -12.51 -3.51
C ASN A 237 -9.20 -13.73 -3.43
N LEU A 238 -8.33 -13.95 -4.39
CA LEU A 238 -7.38 -15.06 -4.35
C LEU A 238 -6.07 -14.67 -3.69
N THR A 239 -5.55 -13.49 -4.03
CA THR A 239 -4.28 -12.99 -3.50
C THR A 239 -4.42 -11.49 -3.19
N PHE A 240 -3.40 -10.89 -2.62
CA PHE A 240 -3.28 -9.44 -2.41
C PHE A 240 -2.60 -8.77 -3.62
N SER A 241 -2.69 -7.44 -3.73
CA SER A 241 -2.12 -6.70 -4.85
C SER A 241 -0.59 -6.85 -4.96
N PRO A 242 -0.01 -6.72 -6.17
CA PRO A 242 1.42 -6.97 -6.41
C PRO A 242 2.36 -6.22 -5.47
N GLY A 243 2.14 -4.92 -5.26
CA GLY A 243 2.97 -4.11 -4.36
C GLY A 243 2.90 -4.56 -2.90
N VAL A 244 1.75 -5.06 -2.46
CA VAL A 244 1.54 -5.55 -1.09
C VAL A 244 2.18 -6.91 -0.84
N ARG A 245 2.54 -7.65 -1.89
CA ARG A 245 3.31 -8.89 -1.78
C ARG A 245 4.64 -8.66 -1.06
N PHE A 246 5.29 -7.53 -1.27
CA PHE A 246 6.54 -7.20 -0.58
C PHE A 246 6.35 -6.99 0.92
N LEU A 247 5.19 -6.49 1.36
CA LEU A 247 4.85 -6.47 2.79
C LEU A 247 4.73 -7.88 3.36
N ALA A 248 4.07 -8.79 2.63
CA ALA A 248 3.93 -10.19 3.06
C ALA A 248 5.28 -10.92 3.14
N ILE A 249 6.18 -10.71 2.17
CA ILE A 249 7.53 -11.26 2.19
C ILE A 249 8.33 -10.68 3.36
N GLY A 250 8.31 -9.35 3.52
CA GLY A 250 8.98 -8.67 4.63
C GLY A 250 8.51 -9.18 5.99
N ASP A 251 7.20 -9.37 6.17
CA ASP A 251 6.65 -9.89 7.42
C ASP A 251 7.14 -11.32 7.73
N GLN A 252 7.26 -12.18 6.72
CA GLN A 252 7.85 -13.52 6.88
C GLN A 252 9.33 -13.44 7.30
N VAL A 253 10.11 -12.56 6.69
CA VAL A 253 11.52 -12.34 7.06
C VAL A 253 11.62 -11.85 8.51
N LEU A 254 10.82 -10.85 8.90
CA LEU A 254 10.80 -10.35 10.27
C LEU A 254 10.51 -11.45 11.30
N LYS A 255 9.59 -12.36 10.98
CA LYS A 255 9.26 -13.53 11.85
C LYS A 255 10.43 -14.52 11.93
N LEU A 256 11.03 -14.87 10.81
CA LEU A 256 12.16 -15.79 10.75
C LEU A 256 13.37 -15.27 11.53
N GLU A 257 13.69 -13.99 11.34
CA GLU A 257 14.82 -13.31 11.99
C GLU A 257 14.51 -12.89 13.44
N LYS A 258 13.27 -13.06 13.92
CA LYS A 258 12.81 -12.58 15.23
C LYS A 258 13.13 -11.12 15.46
N SER A 259 12.90 -10.32 14.45
CA SER A 259 13.24 -8.90 14.43
C SER A 259 12.54 -8.12 15.55
N ASN A 260 13.20 -7.09 16.06
CA ASN A 260 12.64 -6.20 17.06
C ASN A 260 11.62 -5.22 16.43
N LEU A 261 10.98 -4.43 17.29
CA LEU A 261 9.95 -3.47 16.89
C LEU A 261 10.50 -2.40 15.93
N GLU A 262 11.69 -1.89 16.20
CA GLU A 262 12.34 -0.84 15.39
C GLU A 262 12.55 -1.30 13.95
N THR A 263 13.15 -2.48 13.77
CA THR A 263 13.34 -3.10 12.46
C THR A 263 12.01 -3.32 11.74
N ALA A 264 10.99 -3.78 12.48
CA ALA A 264 9.68 -4.08 11.89
C ALA A 264 8.97 -2.82 11.37
N VAL A 265 8.93 -1.75 12.14
CA VAL A 265 8.27 -0.51 11.70
C VAL A 265 9.05 0.19 10.58
N TRP A 266 10.39 0.16 10.66
CA TRP A 266 11.23 0.70 9.61
C TRP A 266 11.04 -0.04 8.29
N MET A 267 11.09 -1.39 8.33
CA MET A 267 10.86 -2.20 7.13
C MET A 267 9.49 -1.93 6.52
N THR A 268 8.42 -1.90 7.34
CA THR A 268 7.06 -1.65 6.84
C THR A 268 6.94 -0.28 6.18
N ALA A 269 7.53 0.76 6.78
CA ALA A 269 7.57 2.09 6.19
C ALA A 269 8.34 2.12 4.85
N MET A 270 9.53 1.50 4.81
CA MET A 270 10.39 1.50 3.62
C MET A 270 9.82 0.66 2.47
N VAL A 271 9.08 -0.41 2.77
CA VAL A 271 8.36 -1.19 1.73
C VAL A 271 7.24 -0.37 1.10
N GLY A 272 6.61 0.53 1.86
CA GLY A 272 5.52 1.37 1.39
C GLY A 272 5.99 2.58 0.56
N VAL A 273 7.11 3.18 0.93
CA VAL A 273 7.71 4.37 0.30
C VAL A 273 8.45 4.01 -0.99
#